data_8d8ba769764348d5f0be2a024bc26b7f
#
_entry.id   8d8ba769764348d5f0be2a024bc26b7f
#
_cell.length_a   1.000
_cell.length_b   1.000
_cell.length_c   1.000
_cell.angle_alpha   90.00
_cell.angle_beta   90.00
_cell.angle_gamma   90.00
#
_symmetry.space_group_name_H-M   'P 1'
#
loop_
_entity.id
_entity.type
_entity.pdbx_description
1 polymer ?
#
loop_
_entity_poly.entity_id
_entity_poly.type
_entity_poly.pdbx_seq_one_letter_code
_entity_poly.pdbx_strand_id
1 'polypeptide(L)'
;MEKARLLEFESKCVQEEPPYCQAACPLHLDGRALCAFVREGRIDDARKLIERTLPLPEALARICDAPCKEACLRRELGGAIELGALERACVEQGPLRRAPLLIPKNGKRVAVVGGGLSALCAASEGIRKGYSVAVFCAEDRAAALTALSPLITDEIARRELA
;
A
#
# COMPACT_ATOMS: atom_id res chain seq x y z
N MET A 1 23.37 -17.97 -10.55
CA MET A 1 22.48 -18.76 -9.67
C MET A 1 21.85 -19.86 -10.51
N GLU A 2 22.00 -21.13 -10.12
CA GLU A 2 21.48 -22.24 -10.92
C GLU A 2 19.95 -22.30 -10.91
N LYS A 3 19.38 -22.49 -12.11
CA LYS A 3 17.92 -22.57 -12.33
C LYS A 3 17.25 -23.63 -11.45
N ALA A 4 17.96 -24.74 -11.17
CA ALA A 4 17.47 -25.82 -10.31
C ALA A 4 17.24 -25.36 -8.86
N ARG A 5 18.10 -24.51 -8.32
CA ARG A 5 17.97 -23.95 -6.98
C ARG A 5 16.79 -22.97 -6.87
N LEU A 6 16.54 -22.21 -7.93
CA LEU A 6 15.35 -21.34 -8.02
C LEU A 6 14.06 -22.15 -7.97
N LEU A 7 13.97 -23.22 -8.77
CA LEU A 7 12.80 -24.10 -8.81
C LEU A 7 12.56 -24.82 -7.49
N GLU A 8 13.62 -25.21 -6.76
CA GLU A 8 13.50 -25.80 -5.43
C GLU A 8 12.90 -24.80 -4.42
N PHE A 9 13.28 -23.53 -4.49
CA PHE A 9 12.71 -22.50 -3.62
C PHE A 9 11.30 -22.09 -4.03
N GLU A 10 10.99 -22.06 -5.33
CA GLU A 10 9.62 -21.84 -5.81
C GLU A 10 8.67 -22.96 -5.33
N SER A 11 9.15 -24.22 -5.30
CA SER A 11 8.35 -25.35 -4.82
C SER A 11 8.05 -25.31 -3.30
N LYS A 12 8.88 -24.60 -2.52
CA LYS A 12 8.65 -24.36 -1.09
C LYS A 12 7.62 -23.25 -0.84
N CYS A 13 7.31 -22.45 -1.86
CA CYS A 13 6.27 -21.43 -1.80
C CYS A 13 4.92 -22.11 -2.03
N VAL A 14 4.26 -22.51 -0.96
CA VAL A 14 2.93 -23.17 -1.01
C VAL A 14 1.96 -22.22 -1.68
N GLN A 15 1.46 -22.58 -2.86
CA GLN A 15 0.61 -21.68 -3.67
C GLN A 15 -0.77 -21.43 -3.04
N GLU A 16 -1.18 -22.28 -2.11
CA GLU A 16 -2.47 -22.23 -1.40
C GLU A 16 -2.43 -21.30 -0.18
N GLU A 17 -1.23 -20.98 0.33
CA GLU A 17 -1.06 -20.05 1.44
C GLU A 17 -0.52 -18.71 0.95
N PRO A 18 -0.87 -17.59 1.59
CA PRO A 18 -0.29 -16.31 1.25
C PRO A 18 1.24 -16.38 1.43
N PRO A 19 2.03 -15.81 0.50
CA PRO A 19 3.48 -15.80 0.63
C PRO A 19 3.90 -15.11 1.92
N TYR A 20 5.01 -15.55 2.52
CA TYR A 20 5.52 -15.00 3.77
C TYR A 20 5.65 -13.46 3.76
N CYS A 21 6.03 -12.88 2.63
CA CYS A 21 6.10 -11.42 2.47
C CYS A 21 4.71 -10.76 2.59
N GLN A 22 3.66 -11.39 2.10
CA GLN A 22 2.28 -10.92 2.25
C GLN A 22 1.79 -11.12 3.69
N ALA A 23 2.11 -12.24 4.31
CA ALA A 23 1.76 -12.51 5.70
C ALA A 23 2.46 -11.54 6.68
N ALA A 24 3.71 -11.17 6.39
CA ALA A 24 4.47 -10.20 7.19
C ALA A 24 4.04 -8.74 6.95
N CYS A 25 3.34 -8.45 5.84
CA CYS A 25 2.84 -7.11 5.56
C CYS A 25 1.60 -6.81 6.43
N PRO A 26 1.60 -5.74 7.25
CA PRO A 26 0.42 -5.39 8.06
C PRO A 26 -0.85 -5.14 7.25
N LEU A 27 -0.69 -4.76 5.98
CA LEU A 27 -1.78 -4.50 5.06
C LEU A 27 -2.05 -5.66 4.09
N HIS A 28 -1.30 -6.76 4.21
CA HIS A 28 -1.44 -7.96 3.38
C HIS A 28 -1.35 -7.69 1.87
N LEU A 29 -0.48 -6.77 1.44
CA LEU A 29 -0.26 -6.49 0.02
C LEU A 29 0.21 -7.76 -0.70
N ASP A 30 -0.44 -8.09 -1.81
CA ASP A 30 -0.03 -9.22 -2.65
C ASP A 30 1.25 -8.88 -3.43
N GLY A 31 2.40 -9.19 -2.82
CA GLY A 31 3.71 -8.94 -3.41
C GLY A 31 3.98 -9.75 -4.67
N ARG A 32 3.36 -10.94 -4.84
CA ARG A 32 3.50 -11.74 -6.06
C ARG A 32 2.79 -11.08 -7.24
N ALA A 33 1.55 -10.67 -7.03
CA ALA A 33 0.80 -9.95 -8.06
C ALA A 33 1.48 -8.62 -8.42
N LEU A 34 1.97 -7.88 -7.42
CA LEU A 34 2.73 -6.65 -7.65
C LEU A 34 3.96 -6.89 -8.55
N CYS A 35 4.79 -7.88 -8.21
CA CYS A 35 5.97 -8.24 -9.02
C CYS A 35 5.59 -8.70 -10.42
N ALA A 36 4.49 -9.45 -10.59
CA ALA A 36 4.01 -9.89 -11.89
C ALA A 36 3.61 -8.69 -12.76
N PHE A 37 2.82 -7.76 -12.24
CA PHE A 37 2.43 -6.56 -12.98
C PHE A 37 3.62 -5.71 -13.38
N VAL A 38 4.58 -5.49 -12.47
CA VAL A 38 5.79 -4.71 -12.77
C VAL A 38 6.63 -5.41 -13.86
N ARG A 39 6.82 -6.72 -13.76
CA ARG A 39 7.55 -7.51 -14.78
C ARG A 39 6.90 -7.40 -16.18
N GLU A 40 5.58 -7.32 -16.22
CA GLU A 40 4.79 -7.21 -17.46
C GLU A 40 4.67 -5.75 -17.96
N GLY A 41 5.25 -4.78 -17.25
CA GLY A 41 5.13 -3.36 -17.58
C GLY A 41 3.73 -2.77 -17.30
N ARG A 42 2.87 -3.48 -16.58
CA ARG A 42 1.49 -3.10 -16.26
C ARG A 42 1.45 -2.25 -14.98
N ILE A 43 2.09 -1.09 -15.03
CA ILE A 43 2.22 -0.20 -13.87
C ILE A 43 0.85 0.29 -13.37
N ASP A 44 -0.09 0.53 -14.29
CA ASP A 44 -1.47 0.91 -13.95
C ASP A 44 -2.17 -0.14 -13.08
N ASP A 45 -1.98 -1.43 -13.39
CA ASP A 45 -2.61 -2.51 -12.63
C ASP A 45 -1.90 -2.75 -11.30
N ALA A 46 -0.57 -2.59 -11.27
CA ALA A 46 0.21 -2.58 -10.05
C ALA A 46 -0.28 -1.46 -9.10
N ARG A 47 -0.47 -0.25 -9.62
CA ARG A 47 -1.00 0.87 -8.84
C ARG A 47 -2.42 0.61 -8.33
N LYS A 48 -3.32 0.08 -9.15
CA LYS A 48 -4.67 -0.30 -8.70
C LYS A 48 -4.65 -1.33 -7.57
N LEU A 49 -3.74 -2.31 -7.64
CA LEU A 49 -3.55 -3.29 -6.56
C LEU A 49 -3.16 -2.58 -5.26
N ILE A 50 -2.19 -1.67 -5.32
CA ILE A 50 -1.73 -0.88 -4.17
C ILE A 50 -2.89 -0.04 -3.62
N GLU A 51 -3.59 0.72 -4.46
CA GLU A 51 -4.71 1.59 -4.07
C GLU A 51 -5.89 0.82 -3.45
N ARG A 52 -6.10 -0.43 -3.84
CA ARG A 52 -7.12 -1.30 -3.22
C ARG A 52 -6.70 -1.79 -1.84
N THR A 53 -5.41 -1.96 -1.63
CA THR A 53 -4.86 -2.56 -0.41
C THR A 53 -4.51 -1.50 0.63
N LEU A 54 -3.87 -0.40 0.21
CA LEU A 54 -3.40 0.66 1.10
C LEU A 54 -4.45 1.78 1.20
N PRO A 55 -4.81 2.20 2.42
CA PRO A 55 -5.80 3.29 2.61
C PRO A 55 -5.27 4.66 2.18
N LEU A 56 -3.96 4.89 2.28
CA LEU A 56 -3.26 6.13 1.91
C LEU A 56 -1.99 5.75 1.14
N PRO A 57 -2.10 5.33 -0.13
CA PRO A 57 -1.00 4.72 -0.86
C PRO A 57 0.21 5.65 -1.06
N GLU A 58 -0.02 6.94 -1.29
CA GLU A 58 1.07 7.91 -1.47
C GLU A 58 1.90 8.08 -0.20
N ALA A 59 1.25 8.16 0.96
CA ALA A 59 1.93 8.30 2.24
C ALA A 59 2.55 6.97 2.69
N LEU A 60 1.78 5.88 2.66
CA LEU A 60 2.21 4.58 3.18
C LEU A 60 3.39 4.00 2.41
N ALA A 61 3.43 4.15 1.09
CA ALA A 61 4.59 3.73 0.29
C ALA A 61 5.90 4.47 0.63
N ARG A 62 5.82 5.61 1.31
CA ARG A 62 6.98 6.45 1.70
C ARG A 62 7.43 6.27 3.15
N ILE A 63 6.59 5.67 3.98
CA ILE A 63 6.91 5.42 5.40
C ILE A 63 7.05 3.93 5.71
N CYS A 64 6.84 3.06 4.73
CA CYS A 64 6.93 1.62 4.89
C CYS A 64 8.38 1.21 5.19
N ASP A 65 8.62 0.57 6.33
CA ASP A 65 9.89 -0.02 6.75
C ASP A 65 10.15 -1.40 6.12
N ALA A 66 9.23 -1.85 5.27
CA ALA A 66 9.31 -3.08 4.47
C ALA A 66 9.56 -4.38 5.29
N PRO A 67 8.72 -4.72 6.28
CA PRO A 67 8.88 -5.95 7.08
C PRO A 67 8.83 -7.21 6.21
N CYS A 68 8.24 -7.13 5.03
CA CYS A 68 8.24 -8.19 4.02
C CYS A 68 9.64 -8.62 3.55
N LYS A 69 10.67 -7.76 3.68
CA LYS A 69 12.07 -8.11 3.33
C LYS A 69 12.63 -9.17 4.25
N GLU A 70 12.35 -9.05 5.56
CA GLU A 70 12.81 -10.02 6.55
C GLU A 70 12.17 -11.40 6.34
N ALA A 71 10.93 -11.43 5.88
CA ALA A 71 10.19 -12.65 5.58
C ALA A 71 10.42 -13.18 4.14
N CYS A 72 11.26 -12.51 3.36
CA CYS A 72 11.46 -12.88 1.96
C CYS A 72 12.33 -14.13 1.83
N LEU A 73 11.79 -15.24 1.32
CA LEU A 73 12.55 -16.47 1.08
C LEU A 73 13.71 -16.26 0.09
N ARG A 74 13.59 -15.34 -0.84
CA ARG A 74 14.63 -15.02 -1.79
C ARG A 74 15.87 -14.37 -1.14
N ARG A 75 15.78 -13.90 0.08
CA ARG A 75 16.90 -13.30 0.83
C ARG A 75 18.12 -14.21 0.85
N GLU A 76 17.91 -15.52 0.97
CA GLU A 76 18.97 -16.53 0.99
C GLU A 76 19.58 -16.83 -0.40
N LEU A 77 18.96 -16.31 -1.47
CA LEU A 77 19.32 -16.58 -2.85
C LEU A 77 20.01 -15.39 -3.56
N GLY A 78 20.46 -14.42 -2.80
CA GLY A 78 21.15 -13.24 -3.35
C GLY A 78 20.48 -11.91 -3.08
N GLY A 79 19.48 -11.88 -2.19
CA GLY A 79 18.85 -10.67 -1.68
C GLY A 79 17.33 -10.72 -1.72
N ALA A 80 16.72 -10.07 -0.74
CA ALA A 80 15.28 -9.90 -0.67
C ALA A 80 14.75 -9.06 -1.83
N ILE A 81 13.51 -9.28 -2.22
CA ILE A 81 12.84 -8.41 -3.18
C ILE A 81 12.49 -7.09 -2.48
N GLU A 82 12.85 -5.98 -3.09
CA GLU A 82 12.59 -4.62 -2.60
C GLU A 82 11.14 -4.20 -2.90
N LEU A 83 10.16 -4.91 -2.30
CA LEU A 83 8.74 -4.64 -2.55
C LEU A 83 8.35 -3.20 -2.22
N GLY A 84 8.89 -2.62 -1.14
CA GLY A 84 8.61 -1.23 -0.79
C GLY A 84 9.13 -0.23 -1.82
N ALA A 85 10.26 -0.51 -2.48
CA ALA A 85 10.75 0.31 -3.58
C ALA A 85 9.89 0.17 -4.84
N LEU A 86 9.43 -1.05 -5.16
CA LEU A 86 8.50 -1.29 -6.27
C LEU A 86 7.15 -0.61 -6.03
N GLU A 87 6.62 -0.72 -4.82
CA GLU A 87 5.38 -0.07 -4.39
C GLU A 87 5.46 1.44 -4.60
N ARG A 88 6.53 2.08 -4.08
CA ARG A 88 6.76 3.51 -4.25
C ARG A 88 6.89 3.90 -5.72
N ALA A 89 7.67 3.17 -6.51
CA ALA A 89 7.83 3.43 -7.94
C ALA A 89 6.48 3.34 -8.69
N CYS A 90 5.64 2.36 -8.38
CA CYS A 90 4.31 2.23 -8.97
C CYS A 90 3.39 3.38 -8.59
N VAL A 91 3.47 3.85 -7.34
CA VAL A 91 2.68 5.00 -6.87
C VAL A 91 3.15 6.30 -7.53
N GLU A 92 4.45 6.46 -7.77
CA GLU A 92 5.03 7.66 -8.42
C GLU A 92 4.79 7.69 -9.93
N GLN A 93 4.90 6.56 -10.61
CA GLN A 93 4.84 6.48 -12.08
C GLN A 93 3.43 6.18 -12.61
N GLY A 94 2.61 5.52 -11.83
CA GLY A 94 1.26 5.17 -12.23
C GLY A 94 0.33 6.39 -12.26
N PRO A 95 -0.65 6.44 -13.17
CA PRO A 95 -1.59 7.54 -13.23
C PRO A 95 -2.44 7.61 -11.94
N LEU A 96 -2.61 8.80 -11.42
CA LEU A 96 -3.56 9.09 -10.34
C LEU A 96 -4.99 8.83 -10.86
N ARG A 97 -5.44 7.60 -10.73
CA ARG A 97 -6.83 7.25 -11.01
C ARG A 97 -7.55 7.05 -9.69
N ARG A 98 -8.04 8.11 -9.12
CA ARG A 98 -9.15 7.99 -8.17
C ARG A 98 -10.37 7.61 -8.98
N ALA A 99 -10.52 6.32 -9.29
CA ALA A 99 -11.80 5.82 -9.72
C ALA A 99 -12.79 6.19 -8.61
N PRO A 100 -13.89 6.88 -8.92
CA PRO A 100 -14.91 7.10 -7.92
C PRO A 100 -15.28 5.72 -7.38
N LEU A 101 -15.07 5.53 -6.09
CA LEU A 101 -15.52 4.31 -5.42
C LEU A 101 -17.04 4.34 -5.50
N LEU A 102 -17.60 3.67 -6.51
CA LEU A 102 -19.04 3.44 -6.62
C LEU A 102 -19.49 2.45 -5.52
N ILE A 103 -19.20 2.82 -4.28
CA ILE A 103 -19.63 2.03 -3.13
C ILE A 103 -21.01 2.52 -2.75
N PRO A 104 -22.01 1.63 -2.72
CA PRO A 104 -23.33 1.99 -2.25
C PRO A 104 -23.24 2.59 -0.84
N LYS A 105 -23.80 3.78 -0.65
CA LYS A 105 -23.85 4.40 0.66
C LYS A 105 -24.71 3.53 1.58
N ASN A 106 -24.17 3.19 2.75
CA ASN A 106 -24.90 2.37 3.74
C ASN A 106 -25.85 3.20 4.64
N GLY A 107 -25.98 4.51 4.39
CA GLY A 107 -26.83 5.42 5.14
C GLY A 107 -26.30 5.83 6.52
N LYS A 108 -25.19 5.27 6.97
CA LYS A 108 -24.60 5.53 8.29
C LYS A 108 -23.54 6.61 8.21
N ARG A 109 -23.43 7.38 9.30
CA ARG A 109 -22.41 8.44 9.46
C ARG A 109 -21.42 8.07 10.55
N VAL A 110 -20.15 8.37 10.33
CA VAL A 110 -19.05 8.16 11.27
C VAL A 110 -18.31 9.47 11.47
N ALA A 111 -18.01 9.81 12.71
CA ALA A 111 -17.14 10.90 13.06
C ALA A 111 -15.78 10.31 13.48
N VAL A 112 -14.69 10.81 12.87
CA VAL A 112 -13.31 10.47 13.22
C VAL A 112 -12.70 11.70 13.88
N VAL A 113 -12.18 11.55 15.09
CA VAL A 113 -11.53 12.63 15.83
C VAL A 113 -10.02 12.42 15.78
N GLY A 114 -9.30 13.39 15.23
CA GLY A 114 -7.85 13.38 15.03
C GLY A 114 -7.47 13.66 13.59
N GLY A 115 -6.23 14.12 13.37
CA GLY A 115 -5.65 14.43 12.05
C GLY A 115 -4.47 13.54 11.67
N GLY A 116 -3.99 12.68 12.58
CA GLY A 116 -2.85 11.81 12.35
C GLY A 116 -3.16 10.62 11.43
N LEU A 117 -2.11 9.86 11.08
CA LEU A 117 -2.17 8.75 10.16
C LEU A 117 -3.31 7.75 10.47
N SER A 118 -3.42 7.33 11.73
CA SER A 118 -4.45 6.35 12.14
C SER A 118 -5.87 6.86 11.90
N ALA A 119 -6.12 8.14 12.19
CA ALA A 119 -7.42 8.77 11.94
C ALA A 119 -7.73 8.86 10.44
N LEU A 120 -6.73 9.24 9.64
CA LEU A 120 -6.89 9.35 8.19
C LEU A 120 -7.08 7.96 7.54
N CYS A 121 -6.36 6.94 8.00
CA CYS A 121 -6.59 5.56 7.56
C CYS A 121 -8.01 5.08 7.93
N ALA A 122 -8.46 5.33 9.16
CA ALA A 122 -9.81 4.97 9.58
C ALA A 122 -10.88 5.69 8.76
N ALA A 123 -10.66 6.96 8.43
CA ALA A 123 -11.55 7.73 7.56
C ALA A 123 -11.61 7.15 6.15
N SER A 124 -10.46 6.83 5.55
CA SER A 124 -10.36 6.20 4.23
C SER A 124 -11.10 4.87 4.20
N GLU A 125 -10.87 4.00 5.19
CA GLU A 125 -11.56 2.72 5.30
C GLU A 125 -13.07 2.87 5.53
N GLY A 126 -13.47 3.87 6.31
CA GLY A 126 -14.89 4.20 6.48
C GLY A 126 -15.54 4.54 5.14
N ILE A 127 -14.91 5.40 4.33
CA ILE A 127 -15.39 5.77 2.99
C ILE A 127 -15.47 4.53 2.10
N ARG A 128 -14.45 3.68 2.11
CA ARG A 128 -14.40 2.42 1.34
C ARG A 128 -15.53 1.44 1.72
N LYS A 129 -16.07 1.55 2.93
CA LYS A 129 -17.22 0.75 3.41
C LYS A 129 -18.57 1.44 3.23
N GLY A 130 -18.60 2.56 2.51
CA GLY A 130 -19.84 3.28 2.19
C GLY A 130 -20.38 4.17 3.29
N TYR A 131 -19.60 4.44 4.35
CA TYR A 131 -19.98 5.39 5.39
C TYR A 131 -19.81 6.83 4.91
N SER A 132 -20.68 7.72 5.39
CA SER A 132 -20.41 9.16 5.32
C SER A 132 -19.49 9.54 6.47
N VAL A 133 -18.25 9.92 6.17
CA VAL A 133 -17.23 10.19 7.19
C VAL A 133 -17.01 11.68 7.35
N ALA A 134 -17.00 12.16 8.60
CA ALA A 134 -16.55 13.49 8.97
C ALA A 134 -15.30 13.40 9.84
N VAL A 135 -14.23 14.11 9.46
CA VAL A 135 -12.98 14.15 10.22
C VAL A 135 -12.89 15.48 10.97
N PHE A 136 -12.71 15.40 12.30
CA PHE A 136 -12.55 16.54 13.19
C PHE A 136 -11.10 16.57 13.70
N CYS A 137 -10.35 17.57 13.30
CA CYS A 137 -8.96 17.77 13.73
C CYS A 137 -8.68 19.24 13.98
N ALA A 138 -7.80 19.52 14.93
CA ALA A 138 -7.36 20.88 15.27
C ALA A 138 -6.25 21.37 14.31
N GLU A 139 -5.48 20.43 13.72
CA GLU A 139 -4.32 20.73 12.89
C GLU A 139 -4.61 20.48 11.40
N ASP A 140 -3.78 21.07 10.52
CA ASP A 140 -3.82 20.76 9.10
C ASP A 140 -3.42 19.29 8.87
N ARG A 141 -4.30 18.56 8.21
CA ARG A 141 -4.10 17.13 7.89
C ARG A 141 -2.89 16.89 6.98
N ALA A 142 -2.59 17.81 6.07
CA ALA A 142 -1.41 17.73 5.23
C ALA A 142 -0.13 17.86 6.07
N ALA A 143 -0.09 18.80 7.01
CA ALA A 143 1.01 18.93 7.94
C ALA A 143 1.22 17.67 8.81
N ALA A 144 0.15 17.01 9.23
CA ALA A 144 0.25 15.75 9.96
C ALA A 144 0.87 14.61 9.12
N LEU A 145 0.64 14.58 7.81
CA LEU A 145 1.26 13.60 6.92
C LEU A 145 2.73 13.95 6.62
N THR A 146 3.05 15.21 6.37
CA THR A 146 4.43 15.63 6.08
C THR A 146 5.36 15.41 7.28
N ALA A 147 4.84 15.47 8.50
CA ALA A 147 5.59 15.19 9.72
C ALA A 147 6.02 13.72 9.86
N LEU A 148 5.43 12.78 9.11
CA LEU A 148 5.75 11.36 9.21
C LEU A 148 7.06 11.01 8.49
N SER A 149 7.39 11.71 7.41
CA SER A 149 8.59 11.43 6.62
C SER A 149 8.97 12.63 5.75
N PRO A 150 10.26 12.94 5.60
CA PRO A 150 10.74 13.97 4.66
C PRO A 150 10.44 13.60 3.18
N LEU A 151 10.09 12.37 2.90
CA LEU A 151 9.67 11.91 1.56
C LEU A 151 8.22 12.26 1.23
N ILE A 152 7.44 12.73 2.19
CA ILE A 152 6.07 13.19 1.99
C ILE A 152 6.10 14.72 1.91
N THR A 153 6.12 15.26 0.70
CA THR A 153 6.02 16.70 0.48
C THR A 153 4.59 17.20 0.71
N ASP A 154 4.41 18.51 0.89
CA ASP A 154 3.09 19.13 1.03
C ASP A 154 2.20 18.84 -0.19
N GLU A 155 2.76 18.83 -1.39
CA GLU A 155 2.08 18.46 -2.62
C GLU A 155 1.53 17.02 -2.55
N ILE A 156 2.37 16.05 -2.13
CA ILE A 156 1.99 14.65 -1.98
C ILE A 156 0.88 14.51 -0.94
N ALA A 157 1.04 15.17 0.22
CA ALA A 157 0.05 15.11 1.30
C ALA A 157 -1.30 15.67 0.85
N ARG A 158 -1.32 16.82 0.18
CA ARG A 158 -2.56 17.43 -0.34
C ARG A 158 -3.19 16.57 -1.42
N ARG A 159 -2.39 15.98 -2.30
CA ARG A 159 -2.84 15.05 -3.34
C ARG A 159 -3.47 13.79 -2.73
N GLU A 160 -2.90 13.26 -1.67
CA GLU A 160 -3.45 12.11 -0.94
C GLU A 160 -4.81 12.41 -0.32
N LEU A 161 -5.00 13.61 0.18
CA LEU A 161 -6.19 14.02 0.92
C LEU A 161 -7.31 14.63 0.05
N ALA A 162 -7.04 14.93 -1.21
CA ALA A 162 -8.02 15.47 -2.16
C ALA A 162 -8.98 14.39 -2.65
#